data_c4f2240325a9f8c95f8da11cc8549edb
#
_entry.id   c4f2240325a9f8c95f8da11cc8549edb
#
_cell.length_a   1.000
_cell.length_b   1.000
_cell.length_c   1.000
_cell.angle_alpha   90.00
_cell.angle_beta   90.00
_cell.angle_gamma   90.00
#
_symmetry.space_group_name_H-M   'P 1'
#
loop_
_entity.id
_entity.type
_entity.pdbx_description
1 polymer ?
#
loop_
_entity_poly.entity_id
_entity_poly.type
_entity_poly.pdbx_seq_one_letter_code
_entity_poly.pdbx_strand_id
1 'polypeptide(L)'
;MYTISNVLSYDGTMKQQTAAPKEDRARTFILDKSCWIDVAGAENSGKKDHFVKAQGELVLKLLERKFERDPIDIPRLFIITPFTSVKEGMLEMIKKSELYGKEPRVRKWLNANNIGTVHTFQGQGTDEVIFLLGCDSKSMGAVNWVNNNIVNVAATRAKFRFYMIGDKSVRMCKPVRVARECTAEILTAKEVEDVFGGKPQEIEAISDGTQKKGTKTSDHLKKNGNKMPQDSSGDIKSAPAKMSMICPECGKKLVERSGKFGKFIGCSGFPKCRFTQSV
;
A
#
# COMPACT_ATOMS: atom_id res chain seq x y z
N MET A 1 -0.21 -5.79 1.98
CA MET A 1 1.13 -5.56 1.40
C MET A 1 1.54 -6.64 0.40
N TYR A 2 1.39 -7.92 0.70
CA TYR A 2 1.67 -9.02 -0.25
C TYR A 2 1.02 -8.79 -1.64
N THR A 3 -0.28 -8.51 -1.68
CA THR A 3 -1.03 -8.25 -2.92
C THR A 3 -0.46 -7.07 -3.70
N ILE A 4 -0.09 -5.98 -3.00
CA ILE A 4 0.51 -4.79 -3.61
C ILE A 4 1.82 -5.16 -4.31
N SER A 5 2.72 -5.83 -3.59
CA SER A 5 4.02 -6.26 -4.12
C SER A 5 3.86 -7.20 -5.31
N ASN A 6 2.93 -8.14 -5.20
CA ASN A 6 2.69 -9.14 -6.23
C ASN A 6 2.21 -8.51 -7.55
N VAL A 7 1.32 -7.52 -7.46
CA VAL A 7 0.82 -6.80 -8.64
C VAL A 7 1.87 -5.83 -9.21
N LEU A 8 2.65 -5.16 -8.34
CA LEU A 8 3.60 -4.13 -8.79
C LEU A 8 4.92 -4.66 -9.33
N SER A 9 5.38 -5.81 -8.84
CA SER A 9 6.79 -6.21 -9.04
C SER A 9 7.03 -7.71 -9.26
N TYR A 10 6.04 -8.58 -9.05
CA TYR A 10 6.25 -10.03 -9.07
C TYR A 10 5.25 -10.79 -9.95
N ASP A 11 4.46 -10.10 -10.76
CA ASP A 11 3.52 -10.67 -11.75
C ASP A 11 2.67 -11.86 -11.22
N GLY A 12 2.23 -11.78 -9.98
CA GLY A 12 1.42 -12.83 -9.36
C GLY A 12 2.20 -14.04 -8.84
N THR A 13 3.52 -14.08 -8.99
CA THR A 13 4.35 -15.28 -8.67
C THR A 13 4.78 -15.40 -7.21
N MET A 14 4.69 -14.31 -6.43
CA MET A 14 5.04 -14.30 -5.02
C MET A 14 4.10 -15.20 -4.21
N LYS A 15 4.63 -15.98 -3.28
CA LYS A 15 3.86 -16.78 -2.34
C LYS A 15 3.94 -16.17 -0.94
N GLN A 16 2.77 -15.99 -0.31
CA GLN A 16 2.73 -15.50 1.06
C GLN A 16 3.17 -16.58 2.02
N GLN A 17 4.25 -16.33 2.77
CA GLN A 17 4.77 -17.25 3.79
C GLN A 17 4.67 -16.66 5.21
N THR A 18 4.28 -15.39 5.35
CA THR A 18 4.15 -14.76 6.65
C THR A 18 2.96 -15.33 7.39
N ALA A 19 3.19 -15.97 8.53
CA ALA A 19 2.13 -16.45 9.41
C ALA A 19 1.29 -15.28 9.95
N ALA A 20 0.04 -15.55 10.32
CA ALA A 20 -0.79 -14.58 10.99
C ALA A 20 -0.14 -14.11 12.31
N PRO A 21 -0.34 -12.85 12.73
CA PRO A 21 0.15 -12.40 14.02
C PRO A 21 -0.55 -13.16 15.15
N LYS A 22 0.15 -13.36 16.27
CA LYS A 22 -0.47 -13.85 17.50
C LYS A 22 -1.50 -12.83 17.97
N GLU A 23 -2.50 -13.29 18.71
CA GLU A 23 -3.63 -12.45 19.14
C GLU A 23 -3.20 -11.26 20.00
N ASP A 24 -2.33 -11.49 20.99
CA ASP A 24 -1.74 -10.44 21.82
C ASP A 24 -1.07 -9.35 20.97
N ARG A 25 -0.35 -9.77 19.94
CA ARG A 25 0.30 -8.85 19.00
C ARG A 25 -0.70 -8.12 18.10
N ALA A 26 -1.73 -8.81 17.63
CA ALA A 26 -2.76 -8.21 16.79
C ALA A 26 -3.52 -7.08 17.51
N ARG A 27 -3.73 -7.22 18.82
CA ARG A 27 -4.38 -6.21 19.66
C ARG A 27 -3.60 -4.89 19.75
N THR A 28 -2.29 -4.90 19.48
CA THR A 28 -1.47 -3.66 19.49
C THR A 28 -1.49 -2.91 18.16
N PHE A 29 -2.12 -3.41 17.10
CA PHE A 29 -2.16 -2.72 15.81
C PHE A 29 -3.05 -1.49 15.85
N ILE A 30 -2.67 -0.48 15.07
CA ILE A 30 -3.40 0.79 14.97
C ILE A 30 -4.82 0.55 14.45
N LEU A 31 -4.94 -0.21 13.34
CA LEU A 31 -6.19 -0.61 12.71
C LEU A 31 -6.18 -2.11 12.42
N ASP A 32 -7.36 -2.72 12.34
CA ASP A 32 -7.50 -4.16 12.15
C ASP A 32 -7.10 -4.63 10.75
N LYS A 33 -7.13 -3.75 9.76
CA LYS A 33 -6.80 -4.06 8.37
C LYS A 33 -5.85 -3.05 7.76
N SER A 34 -5.13 -3.48 6.73
CA SER A 34 -4.38 -2.57 5.86
C SER A 34 -5.36 -1.73 5.04
N CYS A 35 -5.15 -0.43 4.97
CA CYS A 35 -6.07 0.49 4.33
C CYS A 35 -5.37 1.61 3.57
N TRP A 36 -6.11 2.21 2.65
CA TRP A 36 -5.87 3.55 2.14
C TRP A 36 -6.70 4.55 2.93
N ILE A 37 -6.13 5.69 3.32
CA ILE A 37 -6.83 6.75 4.02
C ILE A 37 -6.77 8.01 3.16
N ASP A 38 -7.94 8.46 2.69
CA ASP A 38 -8.08 9.68 1.89
C ASP A 38 -8.00 10.91 2.80
N VAL A 39 -6.97 11.73 2.61
CA VAL A 39 -6.78 12.99 3.32
C VAL A 39 -6.39 14.08 2.34
N ALA A 40 -7.34 14.93 2.01
CA ALA A 40 -7.10 16.10 1.19
C ALA A 40 -6.44 17.23 2.00
N GLY A 41 -5.67 18.06 1.34
CA GLY A 41 -5.04 19.22 1.95
C GLY A 41 -4.12 19.91 0.95
N ALA A 42 -3.64 21.10 1.30
CA ALA A 42 -2.65 21.82 0.53
C ALA A 42 -1.23 21.51 1.04
N GLU A 43 -0.28 21.46 0.13
CA GLU A 43 1.15 21.46 0.48
C GLU A 43 1.54 22.76 1.19
N ASN A 44 2.59 22.69 1.99
CA ASN A 44 3.18 23.89 2.56
C ASN A 44 3.62 24.87 1.46
N SER A 45 3.60 26.17 1.80
CA SER A 45 4.07 27.23 0.91
C SER A 45 5.60 27.22 0.84
N GLY A 46 6.17 26.36 0.01
CA GLY A 46 7.61 26.26 -0.19
C GLY A 46 7.95 25.61 -1.52
N LYS A 47 9.07 25.99 -2.12
CA LYS A 47 9.50 25.35 -3.37
C LYS A 47 9.89 23.91 -3.08
N LYS A 48 9.14 22.95 -3.66
CA LYS A 48 9.33 21.50 -3.47
C LYS A 48 9.04 21.00 -2.04
N ASP A 49 8.24 21.71 -1.27
CA ASP A 49 7.74 21.20 0.01
C ASP A 49 6.42 20.46 -0.23
N HIS A 50 6.50 19.14 -0.20
CA HIS A 50 5.37 18.23 -0.45
C HIS A 50 4.64 17.83 0.84
N PHE A 51 4.96 18.43 1.97
CA PHE A 51 4.30 18.12 3.23
C PHE A 51 2.89 18.71 3.26
N VAL A 52 1.90 17.86 3.51
CA VAL A 52 0.49 18.24 3.68
C VAL A 52 0.15 18.13 5.16
N LYS A 53 -0.09 19.27 5.79
CA LYS A 53 -0.31 19.37 7.25
C LYS A 53 -1.45 18.46 7.72
N ALA A 54 -2.58 18.41 7.01
CA ALA A 54 -3.72 17.56 7.37
C ALA A 54 -3.36 16.06 7.37
N GLN A 55 -2.52 15.61 6.42
CA GLN A 55 -2.02 14.23 6.40
C GLN A 55 -1.10 13.96 7.59
N GLY A 56 -0.23 14.91 7.94
CA GLY A 56 0.64 14.82 9.10
C GLY A 56 -0.13 14.77 10.43
N GLU A 57 -1.19 15.56 10.57
CA GLU A 57 -2.07 15.56 11.76
C GLU A 57 -2.75 14.20 11.94
N LEU A 58 -3.22 13.58 10.85
CA LEU A 58 -3.76 12.23 10.95
C LEU A 58 -2.68 11.22 11.36
N VAL A 59 -1.48 11.29 10.77
CA VAL A 59 -0.36 10.41 11.17
C VAL A 59 -0.05 10.55 12.66
N LEU A 60 -0.09 11.78 13.19
CA LEU A 60 0.13 12.02 14.60
C LEU A 60 -0.92 11.31 15.46
N LYS A 61 -2.21 11.38 15.12
CA LYS A 61 -3.29 10.65 15.81
C LYS A 61 -3.10 9.12 15.72
N LEU A 62 -2.69 8.61 14.56
CA LEU A 62 -2.36 7.18 14.41
C LEU A 62 -1.19 6.78 15.32
N LEU A 63 -0.20 7.63 15.45
CA LEU A 63 0.96 7.40 16.30
C LEU A 63 0.56 7.43 17.79
N GLU A 64 -0.25 8.40 18.22
CA GLU A 64 -0.82 8.46 19.58
C GLU A 64 -1.54 7.16 19.91
N ARG A 65 -2.47 6.75 19.07
CA ARG A 65 -3.20 5.47 19.24
C ARG A 65 -2.26 4.27 19.30
N LYS A 66 -1.18 4.26 18.51
CA LYS A 66 -0.21 3.17 18.55
C LYS A 66 0.48 3.07 19.90
N PHE A 67 0.89 4.20 20.48
CA PHE A 67 1.51 4.22 21.81
C PHE A 67 0.53 3.86 22.93
N GLU A 68 -0.75 4.18 22.78
CA GLU A 68 -1.81 3.77 23.70
C GLU A 68 -2.06 2.25 23.65
N ARG A 69 -2.13 1.67 22.46
CA ARG A 69 -2.39 0.22 22.25
C ARG A 69 -1.18 -0.68 22.54
N ASP A 70 0.01 -0.12 22.55
CA ASP A 70 1.27 -0.81 22.85
C ASP A 70 1.97 -0.10 24.03
N PRO A 71 1.41 -0.21 25.27
CA PRO A 71 1.82 0.64 26.40
C PRO A 71 3.16 0.24 27.03
N ILE A 72 3.67 -0.96 26.75
CA ILE A 72 4.86 -1.51 27.39
C ILE A 72 6.09 -1.33 26.51
N ASP A 73 5.99 -1.73 25.24
CA ASP A 73 7.12 -1.78 24.34
C ASP A 73 7.31 -0.51 23.52
N ILE A 74 8.47 -0.38 22.88
CA ILE A 74 8.66 0.61 21.81
C ILE A 74 7.93 0.06 20.57
N PRO A 75 6.96 0.81 20.02
CA PRO A 75 6.14 0.35 18.91
C PRO A 75 6.95 -0.09 17.69
N ARG A 76 6.63 -1.25 17.15
CA ARG A 76 7.20 -1.79 15.91
C ARG A 76 6.46 -1.20 14.71
N LEU A 77 6.69 0.08 14.46
CA LEU A 77 6.04 0.90 13.45
C LEU A 77 7.09 1.71 12.72
N PHE A 78 7.02 1.75 11.39
CA PHE A 78 7.75 2.72 10.56
C PHE A 78 6.79 3.74 9.93
N ILE A 79 7.24 4.99 9.84
CA ILE A 79 6.64 6.00 8.96
C ILE A 79 7.58 6.18 7.78
N ILE A 80 7.12 5.81 6.60
CA ILE A 80 7.89 5.85 5.36
C ILE A 80 7.25 6.87 4.42
N THR A 81 8.07 7.68 3.78
CA THR A 81 7.61 8.66 2.81
C THR A 81 8.51 8.66 1.56
N PRO A 82 8.00 9.03 0.39
CA PRO A 82 8.82 9.17 -0.81
C PRO A 82 9.68 10.43 -0.82
N PHE A 83 9.36 11.45 0.00
CA PHE A 83 9.98 12.78 -0.09
C PHE A 83 10.66 13.21 1.20
N THR A 84 11.86 13.81 1.07
CA THR A 84 12.61 14.32 2.24
C THR A 84 11.85 15.43 2.97
N SER A 85 11.22 16.36 2.23
CA SER A 85 10.43 17.43 2.84
C SER A 85 9.26 16.91 3.68
N VAL A 86 8.60 15.82 3.23
CA VAL A 86 7.51 15.17 3.99
C VAL A 86 8.06 14.52 5.27
N LYS A 87 9.23 13.87 5.20
CA LYS A 87 9.92 13.35 6.38
C LYS A 87 10.23 14.45 7.38
N GLU A 88 10.80 15.56 6.92
CA GLU A 88 11.19 16.70 7.76
C GLU A 88 9.98 17.35 8.40
N GLY A 89 8.92 17.61 7.62
CA GLY A 89 7.66 18.17 8.14
C GLY A 89 7.02 17.27 9.18
N MET A 90 7.02 15.94 8.98
CA MET A 90 6.49 15.00 9.96
C MET A 90 7.33 14.95 11.24
N LEU A 91 8.66 14.96 11.13
CA LEU A 91 9.57 15.00 12.27
C LEU A 91 9.37 16.27 13.11
N GLU A 92 9.22 17.41 12.45
CA GLU A 92 8.97 18.70 13.12
C GLU A 92 7.61 18.68 13.83
N MET A 93 6.56 18.17 13.18
CA MET A 93 5.23 18.06 13.76
C MET A 93 5.23 17.18 15.01
N ILE A 94 5.88 16.01 14.98
CA ILE A 94 5.96 15.12 16.15
C ILE A 94 6.71 15.81 17.29
N LYS A 95 7.86 16.45 17.02
CA LYS A 95 8.65 17.14 18.05
C LYS A 95 7.91 18.28 18.74
N LYS A 96 6.97 18.92 18.02
CA LYS A 96 6.12 20.00 18.55
C LYS A 96 4.84 19.50 19.22
N SER A 97 4.52 18.21 19.11
CA SER A 97 3.29 17.64 19.66
C SER A 97 3.37 17.43 21.18
N GLU A 98 2.20 17.39 21.81
CA GLU A 98 2.08 16.99 23.21
C GLU A 98 2.56 15.56 23.45
N LEU A 99 2.34 14.66 22.49
CA LEU A 99 2.79 13.28 22.53
C LEU A 99 4.30 13.19 22.80
N TYR A 100 5.10 14.00 22.11
CA TYR A 100 6.56 14.03 22.30
C TYR A 100 6.97 14.51 23.68
N GLY A 101 6.19 15.42 24.29
CA GLY A 101 6.41 15.91 25.64
C GLY A 101 6.00 14.92 26.72
N LYS A 102 4.84 14.28 26.54
CA LYS A 102 4.20 13.42 27.54
C LYS A 102 4.68 11.96 27.53
N GLU A 103 5.12 11.44 26.36
CA GLU A 103 5.47 10.02 26.17
C GLU A 103 6.97 9.84 25.85
N PRO A 104 7.79 9.50 26.86
CA PRO A 104 9.25 9.37 26.68
C PRO A 104 9.66 8.29 25.66
N ARG A 105 8.82 7.27 25.42
CA ARG A 105 9.09 6.21 24.44
C ARG A 105 9.10 6.76 23.02
N VAL A 106 8.37 7.85 22.74
CA VAL A 106 8.39 8.51 21.42
C VAL A 106 9.80 9.00 21.06
N ARG A 107 10.53 9.55 22.03
CA ARG A 107 11.92 9.99 21.80
C ARG A 107 12.83 8.79 21.45
N LYS A 108 12.68 7.68 22.19
CA LYS A 108 13.43 6.44 21.90
C LYS A 108 13.08 5.90 20.51
N TRP A 109 11.79 5.90 20.16
CA TRP A 109 11.29 5.46 18.86
C TRP A 109 11.84 6.33 17.72
N LEU A 110 11.86 7.65 17.86
CA LEU A 110 12.47 8.58 16.90
C LEU A 110 13.98 8.37 16.75
N ASN A 111 14.69 8.20 17.86
CA ASN A 111 16.14 7.99 17.86
C ASN A 111 16.54 6.66 17.19
N ALA A 112 15.62 5.70 17.11
CA ALA A 112 15.80 4.46 16.35
C ALA A 112 15.57 4.61 14.84
N ASN A 113 15.44 5.85 14.33
CA ASN A 113 15.22 6.17 12.91
C ASN A 113 13.97 5.51 12.31
N ASN A 114 12.89 5.43 13.07
CA ASN A 114 11.63 4.83 12.63
C ASN A 114 10.80 5.74 11.68
N ILE A 115 11.32 6.92 11.33
CA ILE A 115 10.79 7.80 10.28
C ILE A 115 11.88 8.03 9.23
N GLY A 116 11.55 7.80 7.98
CA GLY A 116 12.52 8.00 6.91
C GLY A 116 11.93 7.94 5.50
N THR A 117 12.80 8.16 4.54
CA THR A 117 12.47 7.90 3.14
C THR A 117 12.58 6.39 2.85
N VAL A 118 12.05 5.96 1.72
CA VAL A 118 12.07 4.55 1.31
C VAL A 118 13.47 3.94 1.36
N HIS A 119 14.50 4.72 1.02
CA HIS A 119 15.89 4.25 1.04
C HIS A 119 16.42 3.94 2.46
N THR A 120 15.91 4.65 3.47
CA THR A 120 16.30 4.45 4.88
C THR A 120 15.97 3.03 5.36
N PHE A 121 14.88 2.44 4.86
CA PHE A 121 14.35 1.16 5.35
C PHE A 121 14.67 -0.04 4.45
N GLN A 122 15.54 0.13 3.47
CA GLN A 122 15.91 -0.98 2.59
C GLN A 122 16.54 -2.13 3.40
N GLY A 123 16.00 -3.34 3.26
CA GLY A 123 16.44 -4.52 4.03
C GLY A 123 15.86 -4.65 5.45
N GLN A 124 15.18 -3.63 5.98
CA GLN A 124 14.55 -3.67 7.30
C GLN A 124 13.09 -4.12 7.22
N GLY A 125 12.52 -4.55 8.33
CA GLY A 125 11.11 -4.95 8.42
C GLY A 125 10.53 -4.65 9.80
N THR A 126 9.25 -4.30 9.83
CA THR A 126 8.50 -3.99 11.04
C THR A 126 7.10 -4.60 10.96
N ASP A 127 6.34 -4.54 12.04
CA ASP A 127 4.99 -5.10 12.04
C ASP A 127 4.01 -4.24 11.25
N GLU A 128 4.09 -2.93 11.42
CA GLU A 128 3.20 -1.95 10.81
C GLU A 128 3.99 -0.87 10.07
N VAL A 129 3.46 -0.41 8.96
CA VAL A 129 4.02 0.72 8.20
C VAL A 129 2.93 1.73 7.89
N ILE A 130 3.19 2.98 8.19
CA ILE A 130 2.45 4.13 7.65
C ILE A 130 3.24 4.66 6.45
N PHE A 131 2.66 4.62 5.26
CA PHE A 131 3.22 5.23 4.07
C PHE A 131 2.56 6.59 3.86
N LEU A 132 3.27 7.65 4.26
CA LEU A 132 2.83 9.03 4.16
C LEU A 132 3.24 9.59 2.80
N LEU A 133 2.28 9.74 1.89
CA LEU A 133 2.56 10.15 0.54
C LEU A 133 2.97 11.62 0.45
N GLY A 134 2.31 12.50 1.20
CA GLY A 134 2.40 13.94 0.97
C GLY A 134 1.68 14.31 -0.33
N CYS A 135 2.07 15.43 -0.91
CA CYS A 135 1.55 15.96 -2.17
C CYS A 135 0.06 16.33 -2.13
N ASP A 136 -0.27 17.43 -2.77
CA ASP A 136 -1.64 17.86 -3.04
C ASP A 136 -2.05 17.59 -4.51
N SER A 137 -3.26 17.99 -4.85
CA SER A 137 -3.81 17.83 -6.21
C SER A 137 -3.03 18.59 -7.29
N LYS A 138 -2.21 19.58 -6.92
CA LYS A 138 -1.41 20.41 -7.85
C LYS A 138 -0.04 19.80 -8.12
N SER A 139 0.42 18.87 -7.29
CA SER A 139 1.78 18.31 -7.32
C SER A 139 1.90 16.99 -8.08
N MET A 140 1.06 16.78 -9.10
CA MET A 140 1.08 15.58 -9.94
C MET A 140 2.45 15.26 -10.53
N GLY A 141 3.28 16.27 -10.81
CA GLY A 141 4.66 16.06 -11.29
C GLY A 141 5.54 15.36 -10.26
N ALA A 142 5.39 15.67 -8.99
CA ALA A 142 6.11 15.03 -7.91
C ALA A 142 5.58 13.61 -7.66
N VAL A 143 4.27 13.43 -7.67
CA VAL A 143 3.64 12.11 -7.49
C VAL A 143 4.07 11.12 -8.57
N ASN A 144 4.26 11.57 -9.81
CA ASN A 144 4.74 10.72 -10.90
C ASN A 144 6.18 10.19 -10.70
N TRP A 145 6.94 10.78 -9.76
CA TRP A 145 8.22 10.23 -9.34
C TRP A 145 8.07 9.00 -8.44
N VAL A 146 6.90 8.82 -7.80
CA VAL A 146 6.60 7.64 -6.97
C VAL A 146 6.36 6.44 -7.88
N ASN A 147 7.40 5.68 -8.16
CA ASN A 147 7.39 4.53 -9.05
C ASN A 147 7.06 3.22 -8.31
N ASN A 148 6.94 2.12 -9.08
CA ASN A 148 6.65 0.79 -8.54
C ASN A 148 7.62 0.38 -7.43
N ASN A 149 8.92 0.66 -7.57
CA ASN A 149 9.94 0.27 -6.59
C ASN A 149 9.74 0.99 -5.26
N ILE A 150 9.39 2.28 -5.27
CA ILE A 150 9.14 3.06 -4.06
C ILE A 150 7.96 2.47 -3.28
N VAL A 151 6.84 2.21 -3.95
CA VAL A 151 5.64 1.65 -3.30
C VAL A 151 5.90 0.21 -2.86
N ASN A 152 6.55 -0.60 -3.70
CA ASN A 152 6.89 -1.99 -3.36
C ASN A 152 7.84 -2.09 -2.17
N VAL A 153 8.90 -1.28 -2.13
CA VAL A 153 9.82 -1.27 -0.98
C VAL A 153 9.08 -0.88 0.29
N ALA A 154 8.25 0.16 0.27
CA ALA A 154 7.47 0.55 1.44
C ALA A 154 6.52 -0.56 1.90
N ALA A 155 5.76 -1.17 0.96
CA ALA A 155 4.81 -2.24 1.27
C ALA A 155 5.50 -3.48 1.84
N THR A 156 6.68 -3.87 1.31
CA THR A 156 7.43 -5.03 1.78
C THR A 156 8.10 -4.85 3.13
N ARG A 157 8.17 -3.63 3.67
CA ARG A 157 8.65 -3.38 5.05
C ARG A 157 7.63 -3.83 6.08
N ALA A 158 6.34 -3.82 5.77
CA ALA A 158 5.28 -4.21 6.68
C ALA A 158 5.09 -5.73 6.71
N LYS A 159 5.17 -6.35 7.89
CA LYS A 159 4.83 -7.76 8.08
C LYS A 159 3.32 -7.97 8.09
N PHE A 160 2.58 -7.12 8.81
CA PHE A 160 1.16 -7.36 9.10
C PHE A 160 0.23 -6.25 8.59
N ARG A 161 0.57 -4.97 8.76
CA ARG A 161 -0.31 -3.85 8.41
C ARG A 161 0.42 -2.78 7.63
N PHE A 162 -0.25 -2.29 6.61
CA PHE A 162 0.24 -1.22 5.74
C PHE A 162 -0.87 -0.17 5.57
N TYR A 163 -0.63 1.02 6.10
CA TYR A 163 -1.54 2.15 6.06
C TYR A 163 -0.99 3.19 5.11
N MET A 164 -1.71 3.47 4.04
CA MET A 164 -1.29 4.43 3.04
C MET A 164 -2.13 5.69 3.14
N ILE A 165 -1.49 6.84 3.34
CA ILE A 165 -2.14 8.13 3.55
C ILE A 165 -1.79 9.06 2.39
N GLY A 166 -2.81 9.63 1.76
CA GLY A 166 -2.64 10.55 0.64
C GLY A 166 -3.96 11.14 0.18
N ASP A 167 -3.89 12.09 -0.74
CA ASP A 167 -5.06 12.69 -1.38
C ASP A 167 -5.56 11.78 -2.53
N LYS A 168 -6.86 11.53 -2.58
CA LYS A 168 -7.49 10.75 -3.66
C LYS A 168 -7.25 11.31 -5.05
N SER A 169 -6.96 12.60 -5.17
CA SER A 169 -6.66 13.25 -6.47
C SER A 169 -5.36 12.74 -7.09
N VAL A 170 -4.40 12.26 -6.28
CA VAL A 170 -3.12 11.72 -6.76
C VAL A 170 -3.21 10.26 -7.26
N ARG A 171 -4.40 9.66 -7.25
CA ARG A 171 -4.68 8.29 -7.75
C ARG A 171 -4.31 8.06 -9.22
N MET A 172 -4.08 9.10 -9.99
CA MET A 172 -3.68 8.99 -11.40
C MET A 172 -2.27 8.39 -11.56
N CYS A 173 -1.41 8.49 -10.55
CA CYS A 173 -0.14 7.78 -10.51
C CYS A 173 -0.39 6.27 -10.39
N LYS A 174 -0.01 5.49 -11.40
CA LYS A 174 -0.31 4.05 -11.46
C LYS A 174 0.11 3.25 -10.22
N PRO A 175 1.34 3.38 -9.68
CA PRO A 175 1.74 2.63 -8.49
C PRO A 175 0.90 2.95 -7.25
N VAL A 176 0.55 4.24 -7.07
CA VAL A 176 -0.30 4.69 -5.97
C VAL A 176 -1.71 4.13 -6.12
N ARG A 177 -2.28 4.18 -7.34
CA ARG A 177 -3.59 3.61 -7.63
C ARG A 177 -3.63 2.11 -7.37
N VAL A 178 -2.66 1.35 -7.87
CA VAL A 178 -2.59 -0.10 -7.63
C VAL A 178 -2.49 -0.41 -6.14
N ALA A 179 -1.66 0.32 -5.40
CA ALA A 179 -1.54 0.12 -3.96
C ALA A 179 -2.88 0.38 -3.24
N ARG A 180 -3.58 1.45 -3.60
CA ARG A 180 -4.89 1.79 -3.06
C ARG A 180 -5.95 0.72 -3.38
N GLU A 181 -6.01 0.24 -4.61
CA GLU A 181 -6.94 -0.81 -5.04
C GLU A 181 -6.65 -2.19 -4.41
N CYS A 182 -5.39 -2.43 -4.02
CA CYS A 182 -4.97 -3.67 -3.35
C CYS A 182 -5.12 -3.63 -1.83
N THR A 183 -5.48 -2.48 -1.21
CA THR A 183 -5.75 -2.43 0.24
C THR A 183 -7.11 -3.04 0.56
N ALA A 184 -7.26 -3.55 1.79
CA ALA A 184 -8.50 -4.18 2.22
C ALA A 184 -9.65 -3.19 2.38
N GLU A 185 -9.32 -1.93 2.70
CA GLU A 185 -10.29 -0.86 2.98
C GLU A 185 -9.81 0.47 2.43
N ILE A 186 -10.76 1.33 2.13
CA ILE A 186 -10.54 2.73 1.78
C ILE A 186 -11.34 3.55 2.77
N LEU A 187 -10.64 4.35 3.57
CA LEU A 187 -11.22 5.13 4.65
C LEU A 187 -10.98 6.62 4.41
N THR A 188 -11.82 7.45 4.99
CA THR A 188 -11.59 8.89 5.19
C THR A 188 -10.95 9.13 6.56
N ALA A 189 -10.36 10.32 6.76
CA ALA A 189 -9.82 10.70 8.08
C ALA A 189 -10.89 10.62 9.18
N LYS A 190 -12.15 11.02 8.87
CA LYS A 190 -13.26 10.96 9.82
C LYS A 190 -13.61 9.52 10.22
N GLU A 191 -13.70 8.60 9.26
CA GLU A 191 -13.98 7.19 9.56
C GLU A 191 -12.89 6.57 10.43
N VAL A 192 -11.62 6.96 10.25
CA VAL A 192 -10.52 6.54 11.13
C VAL A 192 -10.72 7.08 12.54
N GLU A 193 -11.11 8.35 12.69
CA GLU A 193 -11.39 8.97 13.99
C GLU A 193 -12.59 8.32 14.69
N ASP A 194 -13.63 7.98 13.95
CA ASP A 194 -14.81 7.28 14.46
C ASP A 194 -14.43 5.89 15.01
N VAL A 195 -13.53 5.18 14.34
CA VAL A 195 -12.95 3.90 14.84
C VAL A 195 -12.17 4.12 16.14
N PHE A 196 -11.53 5.27 16.34
CA PHE A 196 -10.80 5.58 17.57
C PHE A 196 -11.73 5.94 18.74
N GLY A 197 -12.86 6.60 18.46
CA GLY A 197 -13.87 6.96 19.46
C GLY A 197 -14.79 5.81 19.87
N GLY A 198 -14.87 4.74 19.08
CA GLY A 198 -15.65 3.55 19.40
C GLY A 198 -15.03 2.79 20.57
N LYS A 199 -15.85 2.46 21.59
CA LYS A 199 -15.45 1.52 22.65
C LYS A 199 -15.01 0.20 22.00
N PRO A 200 -14.02 -0.51 22.57
CA PRO A 200 -13.67 -1.85 22.11
C PRO A 200 -14.96 -2.69 22.03
N GLN A 201 -15.31 -3.21 20.86
CA GLN A 201 -16.37 -4.20 20.78
C GLN A 201 -15.88 -5.40 21.59
N GLU A 202 -16.54 -5.68 22.72
CA GLU A 202 -16.46 -6.97 23.39
C GLU A 202 -16.87 -8.00 22.36
N ILE A 203 -15.93 -8.85 21.98
CA ILE A 203 -16.22 -10.01 21.15
C ILE A 203 -17.07 -10.91 22.04
N GLU A 204 -18.40 -10.88 21.87
CA GLU A 204 -19.26 -11.90 22.44
C GLU A 204 -18.73 -13.26 21.98
N ALA A 205 -18.30 -14.04 22.95
CA ALA A 205 -17.91 -15.42 22.75
C ALA A 205 -19.12 -16.15 22.17
N ILE A 206 -19.03 -16.55 20.91
CA ILE A 206 -20.00 -17.44 20.29
C ILE A 206 -19.90 -18.77 21.06
N SER A 207 -20.82 -18.96 21.99
CA SER A 207 -21.02 -20.21 22.69
C SER A 207 -21.42 -21.27 21.68
N ASP A 208 -20.59 -22.28 21.56
CA ASP A 208 -20.80 -23.50 20.80
C ASP A 208 -22.07 -24.21 21.26
N GLY A 209 -23.13 -24.03 20.49
CA GLY A 209 -24.44 -24.71 20.71
C GLY A 209 -24.54 -25.93 19.84
N THR A 210 -23.95 -27.04 20.30
CA THR A 210 -24.17 -28.37 19.74
C THR A 210 -25.65 -28.78 19.88
N GLN A 211 -26.37 -28.85 18.78
CA GLN A 211 -27.58 -29.69 18.73
C GLN A 211 -27.56 -30.61 17.52
N LYS A 212 -27.29 -31.89 17.82
CA LYS A 212 -27.59 -33.03 16.95
C LYS A 212 -29.12 -33.16 16.81
N LYS A 213 -29.61 -33.20 15.57
CA LYS A 213 -30.81 -34.00 15.23
C LYS A 213 -30.65 -34.52 13.81
N GLY A 214 -30.57 -35.85 13.75
CA GLY A 214 -30.59 -36.59 12.50
C GLY A 214 -32.02 -36.74 11.97
N THR A 215 -32.14 -36.84 10.68
CA THR A 215 -33.20 -37.65 10.03
C THR A 215 -32.73 -38.11 8.66
N LYS A 216 -33.05 -39.35 8.36
CA LYS A 216 -32.64 -40.22 7.26
C LYS A 216 -33.41 -39.97 5.96
N THR A 217 -32.83 -40.57 4.91
CA THR A 217 -33.44 -41.11 3.66
C THR A 217 -33.79 -40.05 2.60
N SER A 218 -33.55 -40.25 1.31
CA SER A 218 -33.46 -41.46 0.47
C SER A 218 -32.87 -41.13 -0.92
N ASP A 219 -32.27 -42.13 -1.53
CA ASP A 219 -31.81 -42.31 -2.89
C ASP A 219 -32.60 -41.61 -4.01
N HIS A 220 -31.88 -41.12 -5.02
CA HIS A 220 -32.16 -41.48 -6.42
C HIS A 220 -30.94 -41.25 -7.33
N LEU A 221 -30.44 -42.37 -7.84
CA LEU A 221 -29.51 -42.47 -8.99
C LEU A 221 -30.19 -41.89 -10.23
N LYS A 222 -29.40 -41.15 -11.02
CA LYS A 222 -29.39 -41.27 -12.50
C LYS A 222 -28.03 -40.96 -13.08
N LYS A 223 -27.46 -42.00 -13.64
CA LYS A 223 -26.32 -41.98 -14.58
C LYS A 223 -26.75 -41.26 -15.86
N ASN A 224 -25.88 -40.45 -16.42
CA ASN A 224 -25.68 -40.41 -17.86
C ASN A 224 -24.25 -39.96 -18.18
N GLY A 225 -23.51 -40.85 -18.79
CA GLY A 225 -22.22 -40.60 -19.36
C GLY A 225 -22.36 -40.01 -20.75
N ASN A 226 -21.42 -39.22 -21.13
CA ASN A 226 -21.00 -39.15 -22.55
C ASN A 226 -19.52 -38.69 -22.70
N LYS A 227 -18.78 -39.64 -23.17
CA LYS A 227 -17.62 -39.66 -24.06
C LYS A 227 -16.87 -38.36 -24.34
N MET A 228 -15.57 -38.43 -24.03
CA MET A 228 -14.49 -37.74 -24.73
C MET A 228 -14.40 -38.14 -26.20
N PRO A 229 -13.85 -37.29 -27.03
CA PRO A 229 -12.90 -37.70 -28.07
C PRO A 229 -11.50 -37.17 -27.77
N GLN A 230 -10.55 -38.10 -27.91
CA GLN A 230 -9.10 -37.83 -28.03
C GLN A 230 -8.79 -37.42 -29.48
N ASP A 231 -7.60 -36.81 -29.57
CA ASP A 231 -6.69 -36.61 -30.70
C ASP A 231 -6.80 -35.28 -31.47
N SER A 232 -5.77 -34.47 -31.35
CA SER A 232 -4.63 -34.49 -32.23
C SER A 232 -3.55 -33.47 -31.82
N SER A 233 -2.32 -33.97 -31.78
CA SER A 233 -1.07 -33.26 -31.71
C SER A 233 -0.95 -32.18 -32.78
N GLY A 234 -0.61 -30.96 -32.39
CA GLY A 234 -0.24 -29.88 -33.29
C GLY A 234 0.71 -28.93 -32.60
N ASP A 235 2.01 -29.06 -32.88
CA ASP A 235 3.06 -28.14 -32.52
C ASP A 235 2.69 -26.70 -32.90
N ILE A 236 2.44 -25.85 -31.92
CA ILE A 236 2.37 -24.41 -32.16
C ILE A 236 3.59 -23.78 -31.49
N LYS A 237 4.61 -23.52 -32.30
CA LYS A 237 5.69 -22.59 -32.03
C LYS A 237 5.08 -21.27 -31.59
N SER A 238 5.37 -20.84 -30.37
CA SER A 238 5.02 -19.53 -29.81
C SER A 238 5.71 -18.42 -30.62
N ALA A 239 4.96 -17.76 -31.46
CA ALA A 239 5.37 -16.50 -32.07
C ALA A 239 5.32 -15.39 -31.00
N PRO A 240 6.31 -14.45 -30.97
CA PRO A 240 6.30 -13.35 -30.00
C PRO A 240 5.08 -12.47 -30.23
N ALA A 241 4.37 -12.14 -29.13
CA ALA A 241 3.23 -11.24 -29.15
C ALA A 241 3.60 -9.94 -29.85
N LYS A 242 2.90 -9.57 -30.89
CA LYS A 242 3.04 -8.27 -31.58
C LYS A 242 2.79 -7.17 -30.59
N MET A 243 3.87 -6.50 -30.14
CA MET A 243 3.79 -5.28 -29.34
C MET A 243 2.92 -4.26 -30.07
N SER A 244 1.93 -3.73 -29.38
CA SER A 244 1.12 -2.63 -29.88
C SER A 244 2.03 -1.44 -30.18
N MET A 245 2.15 -1.08 -31.46
CA MET A 245 2.98 0.05 -31.93
C MET A 245 2.33 1.41 -31.65
N ILE A 246 1.31 1.46 -30.79
CA ILE A 246 0.51 2.65 -30.47
C ILE A 246 0.72 3.02 -29.01
N CYS A 247 0.99 4.30 -28.76
CA CYS A 247 1.15 4.86 -27.41
C CYS A 247 -0.16 4.78 -26.62
N PRO A 248 -0.17 4.15 -25.43
CA PRO A 248 -1.37 4.02 -24.60
C PRO A 248 -1.85 5.35 -24.00
N GLU A 249 -0.99 6.39 -23.95
CA GLU A 249 -1.35 7.69 -23.39
C GLU A 249 -1.98 8.66 -24.39
N CYS A 250 -1.53 8.63 -25.64
CA CYS A 250 -1.96 9.64 -26.62
C CYS A 250 -2.35 9.06 -28.00
N GLY A 251 -2.36 7.75 -28.18
CA GLY A 251 -2.74 7.07 -29.42
C GLY A 251 -1.76 7.25 -30.59
N LYS A 252 -0.62 7.92 -30.41
CA LYS A 252 0.38 8.10 -31.47
C LYS A 252 1.32 6.90 -31.55
N LYS A 253 2.01 6.77 -32.68
CA LYS A 253 2.97 5.67 -32.89
C LYS A 253 4.10 5.68 -31.87
N LEU A 254 4.53 4.50 -31.46
CA LEU A 254 5.73 4.27 -30.69
C LEU A 254 6.91 4.07 -31.65
N VAL A 255 8.06 4.67 -31.35
CA VAL A 255 9.28 4.61 -32.15
C VAL A 255 10.46 4.23 -31.27
N GLU A 256 11.37 3.43 -31.81
CA GLU A 256 12.63 3.09 -31.15
C GLU A 256 13.54 4.31 -31.12
N ARG A 257 14.15 4.57 -29.97
CA ARG A 257 15.10 5.67 -29.75
C ARG A 257 16.31 5.15 -28.99
N SER A 258 17.45 5.81 -29.17
CA SER A 258 18.66 5.53 -28.41
C SER A 258 18.91 6.64 -27.38
N GLY A 259 19.20 6.27 -26.15
CA GLY A 259 19.55 7.17 -25.05
C GLY A 259 20.84 6.78 -24.36
N LYS A 260 21.23 7.55 -23.35
CA LYS A 260 22.47 7.33 -22.57
C LYS A 260 22.58 5.92 -21.94
N PHE A 261 21.43 5.28 -21.71
CA PHE A 261 21.35 3.97 -21.05
C PHE A 261 20.93 2.82 -22.00
N GLY A 262 20.98 3.03 -23.31
CA GLY A 262 20.62 2.03 -24.30
C GLY A 262 19.42 2.41 -25.16
N LYS A 263 18.88 1.40 -25.89
CA LYS A 263 17.70 1.57 -26.74
C LYS A 263 16.42 1.53 -25.90
N PHE A 264 15.45 2.34 -26.28
CA PHE A 264 14.12 2.39 -25.66
C PHE A 264 13.06 2.73 -26.70
N ILE A 265 11.82 2.38 -26.41
CA ILE A 265 10.67 2.74 -27.23
C ILE A 265 10.06 4.02 -26.64
N GLY A 266 9.95 5.07 -27.46
CA GLY A 266 9.36 6.34 -27.04
C GLY A 266 8.20 6.76 -27.92
N CYS A 267 7.29 7.57 -27.36
CA CYS A 267 6.17 8.10 -28.14
C CYS A 267 6.65 9.12 -29.18
N SER A 268 6.10 9.05 -30.40
CA SER A 268 6.34 10.03 -31.44
C SER A 268 5.74 11.42 -31.12
N GLY A 269 4.88 11.50 -30.12
CA GLY A 269 4.28 12.73 -29.63
C GLY A 269 5.14 13.58 -28.71
N PHE A 270 6.40 13.17 -28.44
CA PHE A 270 7.34 13.96 -27.67
C PHE A 270 7.60 15.33 -28.33
N PRO A 271 7.67 16.44 -27.57
CA PRO A 271 7.70 16.54 -26.11
C PRO A 271 6.32 16.59 -25.40
N LYS A 272 5.21 16.63 -26.16
CA LYS A 272 3.85 16.73 -25.57
C LYS A 272 3.43 15.43 -24.87
N CYS A 273 3.85 14.28 -25.37
CA CYS A 273 3.69 12.99 -24.70
C CYS A 273 5.08 12.40 -24.41
N ARG A 274 5.34 12.05 -23.16
CA ARG A 274 6.64 11.57 -22.70
C ARG A 274 6.65 10.06 -22.42
N PHE A 275 5.71 9.33 -22.97
CA PHE A 275 5.64 7.88 -22.79
C PHE A 275 6.91 7.21 -23.31
N THR A 276 7.53 6.35 -22.50
CA THR A 276 8.69 5.53 -22.83
C THR A 276 8.53 4.12 -22.25
N GLN A 277 9.09 3.14 -22.95
CA GLN A 277 9.10 1.73 -22.55
C GLN A 277 10.48 1.15 -22.86
N SER A 278 11.02 0.32 -21.96
CA SER A 278 12.25 -0.43 -22.20
C SER A 278 12.05 -1.46 -23.32
N VAL A 279 13.08 -1.69 -24.11
CA VAL A 279 13.12 -2.73 -25.17
C VAL A 279 13.39 -4.08 -24.54
#